data_1babf595947d87cb0696cad716e76d05
#
_entry.id   1babf595947d87cb0696cad716e76d05
#
_cell.length_a   1.000
_cell.length_b   1.000
_cell.length_c   1.000
_cell.angle_alpha   90.00
_cell.angle_beta   90.00
_cell.angle_gamma   90.00
#
_symmetry.space_group_name_H-M   'P 1'
#
loop_
_entity.id
_entity.type
_entity.pdbx_description
1 polymer ?
#
loop_
_entity_poly.entity_id
_entity_poly.type
_entity_poly.pdbx_seq_one_letter_code
_entity_poly.pdbx_strand_id
1 'polypeptide(L)'
;MENLYWLEKINPEDCPLVGDKAFYLSRIFQKGYPVVPGFVLSAGLWREFVVNLTSSESLVADLPNSYLHLDVNNWRQLQQVASRLRQEVISASLPSSWVSQVYQASKDLTDNCLILRPSLSISSANYLAGNISGLFKPVFCAVNEQSIMNGLKQTWGQIFGARSILYWQSVGVNLHHINLYC
;
A
#
# COMPACT_ATOMS: atom_id res chain seq x y z
N MET A 1 8.81 16.19 1.08
CA MET A 1 9.40 14.88 1.48
C MET A 1 9.59 14.03 0.24
N GLU A 2 10.69 13.35 0.15
CA GLU A 2 10.92 12.38 -0.91
C GLU A 2 9.99 11.18 -0.67
N ASN A 3 9.07 10.91 -1.61
CA ASN A 3 8.09 9.83 -1.48
C ASN A 3 8.44 8.62 -2.36
N LEU A 4 9.55 8.70 -3.11
CA LEU A 4 10.01 7.70 -4.07
C LEU A 4 11.49 7.39 -3.82
N TYR A 5 11.80 6.11 -3.62
CA TYR A 5 13.14 5.62 -3.31
C TYR A 5 13.57 4.55 -4.32
N TRP A 6 14.65 4.78 -5.04
CA TRP A 6 15.23 3.80 -5.96
C TRP A 6 15.89 2.67 -5.19
N LEU A 7 15.63 1.40 -5.55
CA LEU A 7 16.19 0.25 -4.85
C LEU A 7 17.71 0.28 -4.74
N GLU A 8 18.40 0.80 -5.76
CA GLU A 8 19.86 0.91 -5.78
C GLU A 8 20.43 1.94 -4.79
N LYS A 9 19.60 2.91 -4.32
CA LYS A 9 20.00 4.07 -3.52
C LYS A 9 19.51 4.05 -2.08
N ILE A 10 18.76 3.02 -1.68
CA ILE A 10 18.22 2.93 -0.32
C ILE A 10 19.37 2.72 0.67
N ASN A 11 19.43 3.58 1.68
CA ASN A 11 20.36 3.53 2.79
C ASN A 11 19.73 2.87 4.04
N PRO A 12 20.54 2.46 5.04
CA PRO A 12 20.02 1.84 6.27
C PRO A 12 19.00 2.72 7.02
N GLU A 13 19.20 4.04 7.01
CA GLU A 13 18.29 5.01 7.64
C GLU A 13 16.93 5.11 6.95
N ASP A 14 16.82 4.72 5.69
CA ASP A 14 15.58 4.74 4.92
C ASP A 14 14.63 3.56 5.25
N CYS A 15 15.11 2.54 5.96
CA CYS A 15 14.33 1.34 6.26
C CYS A 15 12.93 1.61 6.81
N PRO A 16 12.71 2.54 7.76
CA PRO A 16 11.36 2.87 8.24
C PRO A 16 10.45 3.53 7.19
N LEU A 17 11.03 4.11 6.14
CA LEU A 17 10.32 4.82 5.06
C LEU A 17 9.95 3.90 3.90
N VAL A 18 10.74 2.84 3.66
CA VAL A 18 10.60 1.94 2.52
C VAL A 18 10.11 0.53 2.90
N GLY A 19 10.23 0.18 4.19
CA GLY A 19 9.87 -1.13 4.74
C GLY A 19 10.92 -2.22 4.50
N ASP A 20 10.85 -3.26 5.31
CA ASP A 20 11.85 -4.34 5.36
C ASP A 20 12.06 -5.02 3.99
N LYS A 21 10.97 -5.30 3.28
CA LYS A 21 11.05 -5.99 1.99
C LYS A 21 11.89 -5.24 0.97
N ALA A 22 11.66 -3.94 0.82
CA ALA A 22 12.39 -3.11 -0.12
C ALA A 22 13.83 -2.91 0.35
N PHE A 23 14.03 -2.71 1.66
CA PHE A 23 15.33 -2.58 2.26
C PHE A 23 16.20 -3.82 1.98
N TYR A 24 15.70 -5.03 2.24
CA TYR A 24 16.46 -6.25 1.97
C TYR A 24 16.71 -6.49 0.47
N LEU A 25 15.73 -6.17 -0.39
CA LEU A 25 15.93 -6.23 -1.85
C LEU A 25 17.05 -5.27 -2.29
N SER A 26 17.05 -4.05 -1.76
CA SER A 26 18.12 -3.08 -2.01
C SER A 26 19.49 -3.61 -1.58
N ARG A 27 19.60 -4.20 -0.38
CA ARG A 27 20.85 -4.76 0.12
C ARG A 27 21.38 -5.92 -0.77
N ILE A 28 20.47 -6.73 -1.30
CA ILE A 28 20.82 -7.81 -2.24
C ILE A 28 21.27 -7.21 -3.57
N PHE A 29 20.56 -6.21 -4.08
CA PHE A 29 20.91 -5.51 -5.32
C PHE A 29 22.30 -4.86 -5.23
N GLN A 30 22.58 -4.11 -4.16
CA GLN A 30 23.85 -3.44 -3.92
C GLN A 30 25.05 -4.40 -3.79
N LYS A 31 24.78 -5.67 -3.45
CA LYS A 31 25.79 -6.76 -3.44
C LYS A 31 26.01 -7.39 -4.81
N GLY A 32 25.36 -6.89 -5.87
CA GLY A 32 25.52 -7.39 -7.24
C GLY A 32 24.69 -8.62 -7.59
N TYR A 33 23.75 -9.03 -6.75
CA TYR A 33 22.81 -10.11 -7.10
C TYR A 33 21.75 -9.63 -8.09
N PRO A 34 21.22 -10.50 -8.95
CA PRO A 34 20.22 -10.15 -9.95
C PRO A 34 18.87 -9.85 -9.27
N VAL A 35 18.59 -8.59 -9.08
CA VAL A 35 17.30 -8.07 -8.61
C VAL A 35 16.71 -7.25 -9.74
N VAL A 36 15.41 -7.42 -9.99
CA VAL A 36 14.71 -6.58 -10.97
C VAL A 36 14.78 -5.12 -10.50
N PRO A 37 15.25 -4.20 -11.35
CA PRO A 37 15.29 -2.78 -11.02
C PRO A 37 13.91 -2.25 -10.63
N GLY A 38 13.87 -1.28 -9.74
CA GLY A 38 12.61 -0.72 -9.27
C GLY A 38 12.81 0.42 -8.29
N PHE A 39 11.70 0.98 -7.87
CA PHE A 39 11.62 1.99 -6.83
C PHE A 39 10.50 1.67 -5.85
N VAL A 40 10.50 2.34 -4.72
CA VAL A 40 9.52 2.16 -3.65
C VAL A 40 8.79 3.46 -3.42
N LEU A 41 7.47 3.40 -3.36
CA LEU A 41 6.63 4.46 -2.83
C LEU A 41 6.55 4.31 -1.31
N SER A 42 6.93 5.35 -0.60
CA SER A 42 7.05 5.34 0.86
C SER A 42 5.70 5.25 1.56
N ALA A 43 5.71 4.81 2.82
CA ALA A 43 4.55 4.87 3.70
C ALA A 43 4.02 6.31 3.90
N GLY A 44 4.85 7.32 3.70
CA GLY A 44 4.43 8.72 3.74
C GLY A 44 3.32 9.04 2.74
N LEU A 45 3.48 8.54 1.51
CA LEU A 45 2.47 8.72 0.46
C LEU A 45 1.13 8.05 0.81
N TRP A 46 1.20 6.83 1.34
CA TRP A 46 0.02 6.12 1.83
C TRP A 46 -0.69 6.88 2.96
N ARG A 47 0.05 7.35 3.96
CA ARG A 47 -0.53 8.11 5.09
C ARG A 47 -1.21 9.39 4.63
N GLU A 48 -0.57 10.15 3.72
CA GLU A 48 -1.14 11.36 3.15
C GLU A 48 -2.42 11.05 2.37
N PHE A 49 -2.44 9.96 1.60
CA PHE A 49 -3.64 9.50 0.91
C PHE A 49 -4.77 9.16 1.89
N VAL A 50 -4.51 8.43 2.96
CA VAL A 50 -5.50 8.07 3.97
C VAL A 50 -6.04 9.32 4.69
N VAL A 51 -5.18 10.28 5.04
CA VAL A 51 -5.60 11.55 5.65
C VAL A 51 -6.56 12.30 4.72
N ASN A 52 -6.28 12.36 3.43
CA ASN A 52 -7.16 12.99 2.44
C ASN A 52 -8.51 12.25 2.29
N LEU A 53 -8.53 10.93 2.39
CA LEU A 53 -9.76 10.13 2.43
C LEU A 53 -10.57 10.42 3.69
N THR A 54 -9.93 10.49 4.86
CA THR A 54 -10.60 10.66 6.15
C THR A 54 -11.06 12.09 6.41
N SER A 55 -10.55 13.09 5.68
CA SER A 55 -10.99 14.48 5.78
C SER A 55 -12.36 14.74 5.12
N SER A 56 -12.85 13.82 4.31
CA SER A 56 -14.23 13.81 3.79
C SER A 56 -15.12 12.97 4.72
N GLU A 57 -16.45 13.11 4.64
CA GLU A 57 -17.43 12.22 5.33
C GLU A 57 -17.35 10.79 4.76
N SER A 58 -16.24 10.14 4.99
CA SER A 58 -15.86 8.86 4.41
C SER A 58 -16.08 7.75 5.42
N LEU A 59 -16.55 6.58 4.96
CA LEU A 59 -16.60 5.37 5.78
C LEU A 59 -15.23 4.97 6.33
N VAL A 60 -14.15 5.40 5.67
CA VAL A 60 -12.78 5.17 6.14
C VAL A 60 -12.50 5.94 7.43
N ALA A 61 -13.14 7.12 7.63
CA ALA A 61 -13.00 7.91 8.86
C ALA A 61 -13.56 7.19 10.09
N ASP A 62 -14.63 6.42 9.91
CA ASP A 62 -15.30 5.68 10.99
C ASP A 62 -14.65 4.32 11.29
N LEU A 63 -13.76 3.85 10.42
CA LEU A 63 -13.13 2.53 10.54
C LEU A 63 -12.40 2.29 11.87
N PRO A 64 -11.68 3.26 12.46
CA PRO A 64 -11.02 3.01 13.74
C PRO A 64 -11.98 2.53 14.83
N ASN A 65 -13.26 2.93 14.74
CA ASN A 65 -14.26 2.59 15.74
C ASN A 65 -15.27 1.53 15.27
N SER A 66 -15.56 1.46 13.97
CA SER A 66 -16.68 0.65 13.45
C SER A 66 -16.27 -0.72 12.94
N TYR A 67 -15.05 -0.88 12.39
CA TYR A 67 -14.69 -2.21 11.86
C TYR A 67 -14.40 -3.25 12.96
N LEU A 68 -14.03 -2.81 14.17
CA LEU A 68 -13.88 -3.69 15.33
C LEU A 68 -15.23 -4.29 15.80
N HIS A 69 -16.33 -3.68 15.39
CA HIS A 69 -17.69 -4.11 15.73
C HIS A 69 -18.39 -4.87 14.58
N LEU A 70 -17.71 -5.07 13.45
CA LEU A 70 -18.25 -5.92 12.39
C LEU A 70 -18.37 -7.36 12.89
N ASP A 71 -19.56 -7.92 12.80
CA ASP A 71 -19.74 -9.35 13.06
C ASP A 71 -19.03 -10.16 11.97
N VAL A 72 -17.88 -10.73 12.33
CA VAL A 72 -17.07 -11.55 11.42
C VAL A 72 -17.80 -12.79 10.92
N ASN A 73 -18.84 -13.24 11.64
CA ASN A 73 -19.67 -14.36 11.23
C ASN A 73 -20.70 -13.95 10.16
N ASN A 74 -20.98 -12.65 10.03
CA ASN A 74 -21.84 -12.11 8.98
C ASN A 74 -21.03 -11.78 7.72
N TRP A 75 -20.69 -12.82 6.95
CA TRP A 75 -19.92 -12.70 5.72
C TRP A 75 -20.52 -11.71 4.70
N ARG A 76 -21.83 -11.63 4.61
CA ARG A 76 -22.51 -10.69 3.68
C ARG A 76 -22.25 -9.25 4.08
N GLN A 77 -22.38 -8.92 5.36
CA GLN A 77 -22.11 -7.58 5.89
C GLN A 77 -20.64 -7.21 5.67
N LEU A 78 -19.72 -8.12 6.00
CA LEU A 78 -18.28 -7.93 5.79
C LEU A 78 -17.95 -7.64 4.32
N GLN A 79 -18.51 -8.39 3.39
CA GLN A 79 -18.34 -8.17 1.95
C GLN A 79 -18.90 -6.80 1.49
N GLN A 80 -20.05 -6.39 1.99
CA GLN A 80 -20.66 -5.10 1.66
C GLN A 80 -19.77 -3.95 2.14
N VAL A 81 -19.33 -3.98 3.39
CA VAL A 81 -18.44 -2.96 3.95
C VAL A 81 -17.12 -2.92 3.18
N ALA A 82 -16.48 -4.05 2.97
CA ALA A 82 -15.24 -4.14 2.21
C ALA A 82 -15.38 -3.58 0.79
N SER A 83 -16.50 -3.84 0.13
CA SER A 83 -16.77 -3.34 -1.22
C SER A 83 -16.92 -1.82 -1.22
N ARG A 84 -17.65 -1.25 -0.27
CA ARG A 84 -17.82 0.22 -0.14
C ARG A 84 -16.49 0.91 0.10
N LEU A 85 -15.69 0.43 1.07
CA LEU A 85 -14.39 1.00 1.39
C LEU A 85 -13.43 0.96 0.19
N ARG A 86 -13.38 -0.17 -0.52
CA ARG A 86 -12.57 -0.25 -1.74
C ARG A 86 -13.05 0.71 -2.81
N GLN A 87 -14.37 0.90 -2.94
CA GLN A 87 -14.94 1.84 -3.90
C GLN A 87 -14.54 3.28 -3.57
N GLU A 88 -14.50 3.67 -2.30
CA GLU A 88 -14.01 4.99 -1.89
C GLU A 88 -12.55 5.20 -2.30
N VAL A 89 -11.68 4.21 -2.04
CA VAL A 89 -10.27 4.28 -2.47
C VAL A 89 -10.16 4.39 -4.00
N ILE A 90 -10.92 3.59 -4.75
CA ILE A 90 -10.89 3.60 -6.22
C ILE A 90 -11.41 4.92 -6.79
N SER A 91 -12.44 5.50 -6.20
CA SER A 91 -13.03 6.77 -6.66
C SER A 91 -12.26 8.00 -6.20
N ALA A 92 -11.40 7.88 -5.18
CA ALA A 92 -10.62 9.00 -4.67
C ALA A 92 -9.71 9.62 -5.74
N SER A 93 -9.53 10.92 -5.68
CA SER A 93 -8.56 11.62 -6.51
C SER A 93 -7.16 11.51 -5.93
N LEU A 94 -6.17 11.23 -6.77
CA LEU A 94 -4.76 11.35 -6.40
C LEU A 94 -4.22 12.70 -6.89
N PRO A 95 -3.33 13.37 -6.13
CA PRO A 95 -2.66 14.56 -6.60
C PRO A 95 -1.92 14.27 -7.92
N SER A 96 -2.11 15.16 -8.91
CA SER A 96 -1.47 14.99 -10.22
C SER A 96 0.05 14.95 -10.13
N SER A 97 0.64 15.68 -9.18
CA SER A 97 2.08 15.67 -8.91
C SER A 97 2.61 14.28 -8.52
N TRP A 98 1.85 13.49 -7.76
CA TRP A 98 2.24 12.12 -7.42
C TRP A 98 2.22 11.21 -8.64
N VAL A 99 1.12 11.30 -9.42
CA VAL A 99 0.97 10.48 -10.62
C VAL A 99 2.08 10.77 -11.62
N SER A 100 2.38 12.05 -11.85
CA SER A 100 3.46 12.46 -12.75
C SER A 100 4.85 12.03 -12.27
N GLN A 101 5.13 12.11 -10.97
CA GLN A 101 6.41 11.63 -10.42
C GLN A 101 6.58 10.12 -10.62
N VAL A 102 5.54 9.33 -10.30
CA VAL A 102 5.57 7.87 -10.48
C VAL A 102 5.68 7.52 -11.97
N TYR A 103 4.96 8.24 -12.83
CA TYR A 103 5.03 8.04 -14.28
C TYR A 103 6.44 8.32 -14.83
N GLN A 104 7.08 9.43 -14.44
CA GLN A 104 8.44 9.73 -14.89
C GLN A 104 9.44 8.65 -14.42
N ALA A 105 9.42 8.30 -13.14
CA ALA A 105 10.26 7.22 -12.62
C ALA A 105 10.00 5.88 -13.33
N SER A 106 8.75 5.62 -13.70
CA SER A 106 8.38 4.41 -14.43
C SER A 106 8.97 4.38 -15.85
N LYS A 107 8.99 5.52 -16.53
CA LYS A 107 9.63 5.64 -17.87
C LYS A 107 11.14 5.42 -17.80
N ASP A 108 11.78 5.90 -16.72
CA ASP A 108 13.22 5.67 -16.52
C ASP A 108 13.53 4.18 -16.26
N LEU A 109 12.53 3.42 -15.81
CA LEU A 109 12.67 2.00 -15.47
C LEU A 109 12.35 1.07 -16.66
N THR A 110 11.24 1.32 -17.36
CA THR A 110 10.72 0.48 -18.45
C THR A 110 9.67 1.21 -19.27
N ASP A 111 9.56 0.83 -20.55
CA ASP A 111 8.55 1.40 -21.47
C ASP A 111 7.24 0.58 -21.52
N ASN A 112 7.20 -0.62 -20.93
CA ASN A 112 6.12 -1.58 -21.19
C ASN A 112 5.14 -1.72 -20.02
N CYS A 113 5.55 -2.38 -18.95
CA CYS A 113 4.66 -2.78 -17.88
C CYS A 113 5.35 -2.70 -16.52
N LEU A 114 4.61 -2.23 -15.53
CA LEU A 114 5.00 -2.24 -14.13
C LEU A 114 4.27 -3.33 -13.38
N ILE A 115 4.94 -3.84 -12.35
CA ILE A 115 4.35 -4.72 -11.35
C ILE A 115 4.38 -3.99 -10.01
N LEU A 116 3.21 -3.54 -9.56
CA LEU A 116 3.04 -2.92 -8.25
C LEU A 116 2.92 -4.04 -7.20
N ARG A 117 3.81 -4.04 -6.24
CA ARG A 117 3.91 -5.09 -5.21
C ARG A 117 3.72 -4.50 -3.82
N PRO A 118 2.50 -4.59 -3.24
CA PRO A 118 2.27 -4.06 -1.91
C PRO A 118 3.13 -4.76 -0.86
N SER A 119 3.65 -3.99 0.06
CA SER A 119 4.34 -4.44 1.25
C SER A 119 3.82 -3.69 2.46
N LEU A 120 3.76 -4.35 3.60
CA LEU A 120 3.24 -3.79 4.84
C LEU A 120 4.29 -3.80 5.93
N SER A 121 4.21 -2.80 6.81
CA SER A 121 4.67 -2.93 8.19
C SER A 121 3.57 -2.47 9.15
N ILE A 122 3.59 -3.00 10.36
CA ILE A 122 2.65 -2.66 11.41
C ILE A 122 3.44 -2.06 12.57
N SER A 123 3.14 -0.80 12.89
CA SER A 123 3.76 -0.08 14.00
C SER A 123 3.07 -0.46 15.32
N SER A 124 3.23 -1.70 15.77
CA SER A 124 2.71 -2.15 17.06
C SER A 124 3.78 -2.98 17.78
N ALA A 125 4.03 -2.64 19.05
CA ALA A 125 5.04 -3.28 19.89
C ALA A 125 4.79 -4.79 20.12
N ASN A 126 3.58 -5.28 19.86
CA ASN A 126 3.17 -6.67 20.10
C ASN A 126 3.03 -7.49 18.81
N TYR A 127 3.33 -6.92 17.66
CA TYR A 127 3.16 -7.60 16.39
C TYR A 127 4.49 -8.15 15.89
N LEU A 128 4.66 -9.46 16.03
CA LEU A 128 5.69 -10.18 15.28
C LEU A 128 5.27 -10.18 13.81
N ALA A 129 6.06 -9.58 12.94
CA ALA A 129 5.84 -9.45 11.50
C ALA A 129 5.83 -10.82 10.77
N GLY A 130 5.14 -11.80 11.35
CA GLY A 130 4.99 -13.15 10.83
C GLY A 130 3.84 -13.21 9.83
N ASN A 131 4.19 -13.43 8.56
CA ASN A 131 3.30 -13.98 7.53
C ASN A 131 2.08 -13.15 7.08
N ILE A 132 2.25 -11.87 6.79
CA ILE A 132 1.30 -11.14 5.92
C ILE A 132 1.51 -11.55 4.44
N SER A 133 2.37 -12.51 4.21
CA SER A 133 2.62 -13.11 2.90
C SER A 133 1.35 -13.70 2.31
N GLY A 134 1.00 -13.27 1.09
CA GLY A 134 -0.18 -13.77 0.37
C GLY A 134 -1.51 -13.05 0.65
N LEU A 135 -1.54 -12.07 1.56
CA LEU A 135 -2.74 -11.27 1.79
C LEU A 135 -3.06 -10.36 0.59
N PHE A 136 -2.01 -9.82 -0.03
CA PHE A 136 -2.11 -8.94 -1.19
C PHE A 136 -1.55 -9.57 -2.45
N LYS A 137 -2.16 -9.21 -3.58
CA LYS A 137 -1.73 -9.62 -4.91
C LYS A 137 -0.99 -8.50 -5.62
N PRO A 138 0.01 -8.80 -6.44
CA PRO A 138 0.62 -7.82 -7.32
C PRO A 138 -0.42 -7.29 -8.32
N VAL A 139 -0.27 -6.02 -8.69
CA VAL A 139 -1.10 -5.36 -9.71
C VAL A 139 -0.19 -5.02 -10.88
N PHE A 140 -0.62 -5.40 -12.09
CA PHE A 140 0.08 -5.08 -13.33
C PHE A 140 -0.54 -3.84 -13.96
N CYS A 141 0.26 -2.89 -14.42
CA CYS A 141 -0.22 -1.71 -15.12
C CYS A 141 0.72 -1.31 -16.25
N ALA A 142 0.14 -0.77 -17.32
CA ALA A 142 0.90 -0.16 -18.41
C ALA A 142 1.56 1.14 -17.94
N VAL A 143 2.68 1.53 -18.59
CA VAL A 143 3.42 2.75 -18.27
C VAL A 143 2.71 3.96 -18.91
N ASN A 144 1.60 4.37 -18.31
CA ASN A 144 0.92 5.63 -18.56
C ASN A 144 0.23 6.12 -17.29
N GLU A 145 0.00 7.42 -17.18
CA GLU A 145 -0.52 8.04 -15.95
C GLU A 145 -1.84 7.42 -15.47
N GLN A 146 -2.78 7.16 -16.39
CA GLN A 146 -4.10 6.60 -16.04
C GLN A 146 -3.99 5.18 -15.49
N SER A 147 -3.18 4.33 -16.12
CA SER A 147 -2.98 2.93 -15.68
C SER A 147 -2.23 2.87 -14.36
N ILE A 148 -1.22 3.73 -14.16
CA ILE A 148 -0.46 3.86 -12.91
C ILE A 148 -1.39 4.32 -11.77
N MET A 149 -2.18 5.37 -11.99
CA MET A 149 -3.14 5.85 -11.01
C MET A 149 -4.14 4.76 -10.60
N ASN A 150 -4.70 4.05 -11.58
CA ASN A 150 -5.63 2.95 -11.31
C ASN A 150 -4.95 1.79 -10.59
N GLY A 151 -3.73 1.44 -10.98
CA GLY A 151 -2.93 0.41 -10.36
C GLY A 151 -2.61 0.71 -8.89
N LEU A 152 -2.22 1.94 -8.57
CA LEU A 152 -1.97 2.38 -7.20
C LEU A 152 -3.24 2.28 -6.34
N LYS A 153 -4.37 2.80 -6.81
CA LYS A 153 -5.65 2.69 -6.12
C LYS A 153 -6.07 1.25 -5.89
N GLN A 154 -5.90 0.38 -6.90
CA GLN A 154 -6.17 -1.06 -6.76
C GLN A 154 -5.25 -1.70 -5.73
N THR A 155 -3.97 -1.35 -5.73
CA THR A 155 -2.98 -1.84 -4.76
C THR A 155 -3.37 -1.44 -3.34
N TRP A 156 -3.67 -0.17 -3.12
CA TRP A 156 -4.07 0.37 -1.82
C TRP A 156 -5.44 -0.13 -1.37
N GLY A 157 -6.38 -0.28 -2.29
CA GLY A 157 -7.71 -0.81 -2.01
C GLY A 157 -7.72 -2.24 -1.46
N GLN A 158 -6.64 -3.01 -1.66
CA GLN A 158 -6.55 -4.38 -1.14
C GLN A 158 -6.54 -4.44 0.40
N ILE A 159 -6.09 -3.36 1.07
CA ILE A 159 -6.09 -3.28 2.54
C ILE A 159 -7.52 -3.36 3.11
N PHE A 160 -8.50 -2.91 2.33
CA PHE A 160 -9.93 -2.94 2.65
C PHE A 160 -10.67 -4.14 2.05
N GLY A 161 -9.95 -5.15 1.56
CA GLY A 161 -10.58 -6.41 1.15
C GLY A 161 -11.21 -7.14 2.34
N ALA A 162 -12.30 -7.89 2.13
CA ALA A 162 -12.95 -8.64 3.21
C ALA A 162 -11.97 -9.57 3.97
N ARG A 163 -11.08 -10.25 3.24
CA ARG A 163 -10.01 -11.06 3.83
C ARG A 163 -9.05 -10.21 4.68
N SER A 164 -8.71 -9.02 4.21
CA SER A 164 -7.81 -8.11 4.92
C SER A 164 -8.48 -7.60 6.20
N ILE A 165 -9.73 -7.15 6.13
CA ILE A 165 -10.49 -6.67 7.30
C ILE A 165 -10.61 -7.79 8.35
N LEU A 166 -10.96 -9.00 7.94
CA LEU A 166 -11.03 -10.15 8.84
C LEU A 166 -9.68 -10.40 9.52
N TYR A 167 -8.59 -10.31 8.76
CA TYR A 167 -7.24 -10.47 9.30
C TYR A 167 -6.89 -9.37 10.30
N TRP A 168 -7.17 -8.10 9.98
CA TRP A 168 -6.91 -6.98 10.91
C TRP A 168 -7.67 -7.12 12.22
N GLN A 169 -8.93 -7.55 12.17
CA GLN A 169 -9.71 -7.85 13.35
C GLN A 169 -9.12 -9.00 14.17
N SER A 170 -8.72 -10.09 13.52
CA SER A 170 -8.18 -11.27 14.20
C SER A 170 -6.86 -11.00 14.94
N VAL A 171 -6.08 -10.03 14.45
CA VAL A 171 -4.80 -9.63 15.07
C VAL A 171 -4.89 -8.36 15.92
N GLY A 172 -6.08 -7.77 16.03
CA GLY A 172 -6.31 -6.55 16.84
C GLY A 172 -5.57 -5.32 16.33
N VAL A 173 -5.29 -5.23 15.02
CA VAL A 173 -4.52 -4.12 14.43
C VAL A 173 -5.45 -3.05 13.90
N ASN A 174 -5.22 -1.81 14.34
CA ASN A 174 -5.88 -0.63 13.81
C ASN A 174 -5.20 -0.17 12.52
N LEU A 175 -5.99 0.29 11.55
CA LEU A 175 -5.51 0.79 10.26
C LEU A 175 -4.52 1.94 10.36
N HIS A 176 -4.61 2.76 11.39
CA HIS A 176 -3.64 3.85 11.65
C HIS A 176 -2.22 3.36 11.96
N HIS A 177 -2.09 2.11 12.38
CA HIS A 177 -0.80 1.48 12.63
C HIS A 177 -0.23 0.75 11.42
N ILE A 178 -0.95 0.74 10.30
CA ILE A 178 -0.52 0.09 9.08
C ILE A 178 0.24 1.06 8.18
N ASN A 179 1.47 0.72 7.89
CA ASN A 179 2.26 1.37 6.85
C ASN A 179 2.21 0.51 5.59
N LEU A 180 1.72 1.09 4.50
CA LEU A 180 1.67 0.44 3.19
C LEU A 180 2.72 1.07 2.28
N TYR A 181 3.52 0.22 1.65
CA TYR A 181 4.54 0.56 0.68
C TYR A 181 4.19 -0.08 -0.67
N CYS A 182 4.63 0.50 -1.76
CA CYS A 182 4.44 -0.05 -3.10
C CYS A 182 5.72 0.05 -3.93
#